data_d3e8cbd03c7bc8be5e53a0cbac40e455
#
_entry.id   d3e8cbd03c7bc8be5e53a0cbac40e455
#
_cell.length_a   1.000
_cell.length_b   1.000
_cell.length_c   1.000
_cell.angle_alpha   90.00
_cell.angle_beta   90.00
_cell.angle_gamma   90.00
#
_symmetry.space_group_name_H-M   'P 1'
#
loop_
_entity.id
_entity.type
_entity.pdbx_description
1 polymer ?
#
loop_
_entity_poly.entity_id
_entity_poly.type
_entity_poly.pdbx_seq_one_letter_code
_entity_poly.pdbx_strand_id
1 'polypeptide(L)'
;LLPNPSLALDYHLQLVKQALPIPKTFHILKRNVLPNVYAKKYLDHDKATEWFKNLIDSNNVPDMDHFIWEDIQHYSDKDYKICVYLRDYGLTLYYEYFTESYTICYDRGSSMDKFEEIKSELSKLKAKKEKARIGFIQNLRGSIEVSFHKFKKYDNDLILAMNEEVVSFREKTLEMLKSEDESGLFLLHGEPGTGKTSFIKSVIGELTTDVIYLTPGYAESLTSPELLSLLMDYPGSILVIEDAESVIMQRQADNSNAVSNLLNLTDGFPADYLKLKIICTFNTDLENIDSALLREGRLKGIQEFKPLTADEIERISKLLGRDIESDKPLSLAKVCNQSLGLKKKTAGIGF
;
A
#
# COMPACT_ATOMS: atom_id res chain seq x y z
N LEU A 1 21.41 -6.90 45.07
CA LEU A 1 22.66 -6.40 44.51
C LEU A 1 22.67 -6.74 43.03
N LEU A 2 22.35 -5.78 42.14
CA LEU A 2 22.47 -5.93 40.69
C LEU A 2 23.98 -6.05 40.37
N PRO A 3 24.40 -6.99 39.49
CA PRO A 3 25.77 -7.11 39.10
C PRO A 3 26.20 -5.82 38.36
N ASN A 4 27.51 -5.54 38.50
CA ASN A 4 28.20 -4.38 38.00
C ASN A 4 27.56 -3.82 36.72
N PRO A 5 27.12 -2.54 36.69
CA PRO A 5 26.38 -1.95 35.57
C PRO A 5 27.09 -2.07 34.21
N SER A 6 28.43 -2.13 34.20
CA SER A 6 29.23 -2.30 32.98
C SER A 6 29.09 -3.71 32.37
N LEU A 7 29.05 -4.77 33.21
CA LEU A 7 28.85 -6.16 32.75
C LEU A 7 27.43 -6.40 32.24
N ALA A 8 26.42 -5.77 32.85
CA ALA A 8 25.05 -5.81 32.36
C ALA A 8 24.92 -5.10 31.00
N LEU A 9 25.62 -3.98 30.82
CA LEU A 9 25.62 -3.24 29.55
C LEU A 9 26.26 -4.05 28.42
N ASP A 10 27.42 -4.69 28.68
CA ASP A 10 28.12 -5.53 27.68
C ASP A 10 27.29 -6.76 27.31
N TYR A 11 26.65 -7.40 28.26
CA TYR A 11 25.77 -8.54 28.01
C TYR A 11 24.51 -8.11 27.21
N HIS A 12 23.91 -6.98 27.55
CA HIS A 12 22.78 -6.43 26.79
C HIS A 12 23.20 -5.94 25.41
N LEU A 13 24.39 -5.38 25.24
CA LEU A 13 24.93 -5.02 23.94
C LEU A 13 25.22 -6.27 23.06
N GLN A 14 25.65 -7.39 23.67
CA GLN A 14 25.79 -8.66 22.94
C GLN A 14 24.42 -9.25 22.53
N LEU A 15 23.40 -9.15 23.41
CA LEU A 15 22.03 -9.54 23.07
C LEU A 15 21.42 -8.65 21.99
N VAL A 16 21.71 -7.35 22.01
CA VAL A 16 21.30 -6.41 20.97
C VAL A 16 22.02 -6.65 19.65
N LYS A 17 23.27 -7.14 19.69
CA LYS A 17 24.00 -7.58 18.49
C LYS A 17 23.44 -8.86 17.87
N GLN A 18 22.82 -9.72 18.68
CA GLN A 18 22.18 -10.98 18.24
C GLN A 18 20.68 -10.84 17.99
N ALA A 19 20.00 -9.93 18.69
CA ALA A 19 18.63 -9.55 18.42
C ALA A 19 18.61 -8.25 17.60
N LEU A 20 17.72 -8.15 16.63
CA LEU A 20 17.50 -6.95 15.82
C LEU A 20 17.51 -5.69 16.71
N PRO A 21 18.38 -4.69 16.45
CA PRO A 21 18.45 -3.51 17.28
C PRO A 21 17.14 -2.75 17.19
N ILE A 22 16.34 -2.80 18.24
CA ILE A 22 15.18 -1.93 18.38
C ILE A 22 15.73 -0.55 18.75
N PRO A 23 15.55 0.49 17.92
CA PRO A 23 16.19 1.80 18.13
C PRO A 23 15.86 2.42 19.49
N LYS A 24 14.64 2.20 19.99
CA LYS A 24 14.21 2.63 21.33
C LYS A 24 15.02 1.97 22.44
N THR A 25 15.23 0.66 22.34
CA THR A 25 16.02 -0.10 23.34
C THR A 25 17.47 0.37 23.35
N PHE A 26 18.05 0.60 22.17
CA PHE A 26 19.41 1.12 22.08
C PHE A 26 19.55 2.51 22.69
N HIS A 27 18.58 3.41 22.43
CA HIS A 27 18.54 4.74 23.06
C HIS A 27 18.44 4.65 24.59
N ILE A 28 17.56 3.78 25.11
CA ILE A 28 17.42 3.57 26.56
C ILE A 28 18.72 3.07 27.18
N LEU A 29 19.41 2.10 26.54
CA LEU A 29 20.69 1.59 27.02
C LEU A 29 21.78 2.67 27.06
N LYS A 30 21.79 3.61 26.12
CA LYS A 30 22.78 4.69 26.06
C LYS A 30 22.45 5.88 26.98
N ARG A 31 21.19 6.15 27.19
CA ARG A 31 20.72 7.39 27.88
C ARG A 31 20.01 7.13 29.21
N ASN A 32 19.58 5.90 29.48
CA ASN A 32 18.75 5.52 30.60
C ASN A 32 17.44 6.33 30.70
N VAL A 33 16.89 6.74 29.55
CA VAL A 33 15.66 7.55 29.43
C VAL A 33 14.80 6.98 28.31
N LEU A 34 13.48 7.01 28.48
CA LEU A 34 12.52 6.67 27.43
C LEU A 34 12.56 7.75 26.33
N PRO A 35 12.79 7.38 25.08
CA PRO A 35 12.85 8.35 24.00
C PRO A 35 11.48 8.75 23.48
N ASN A 36 11.39 10.00 22.99
CA ASN A 36 10.47 10.35 21.94
C ASN A 36 10.98 9.76 20.61
N VAL A 37 10.07 9.50 19.68
CA VAL A 37 10.39 8.85 18.41
C VAL A 37 9.83 9.64 17.25
N TYR A 38 10.69 9.92 16.29
CA TYR A 38 10.31 10.43 14.98
C TYR A 38 10.68 9.40 13.93
N ALA A 39 9.73 8.93 13.12
CA ALA A 39 9.95 7.95 12.08
C ALA A 39 9.32 8.40 10.76
N LYS A 40 9.98 8.09 9.64
CA LYS A 40 9.50 8.31 8.28
C LYS A 40 9.92 7.16 7.38
N LYS A 41 9.14 6.94 6.32
CA LYS A 41 9.38 5.91 5.29
C LYS A 41 9.81 6.56 3.96
N TYR A 42 10.25 5.71 3.06
CA TYR A 42 10.59 6.05 1.67
C TYR A 42 11.89 6.81 1.49
N LEU A 43 12.98 6.32 2.08
CA LEU A 43 14.32 6.76 1.74
C LEU A 43 14.86 5.99 0.52
N ASP A 44 15.62 6.71 -0.32
CA ASP A 44 16.47 6.11 -1.34
C ASP A 44 17.57 5.30 -0.65
N HIS A 45 17.62 3.99 -0.89
CA HIS A 45 18.49 3.07 -0.19
C HIS A 45 19.96 3.44 -0.32
N ASP A 46 20.42 3.67 -1.57
CA ASP A 46 21.84 3.90 -1.83
C ASP A 46 22.28 5.21 -1.18
N LYS A 47 21.50 6.27 -1.35
CA LYS A 47 21.77 7.57 -0.74
C LYS A 47 21.68 7.54 0.79
N ALA A 48 20.69 6.82 1.34
CA ALA A 48 20.54 6.68 2.78
C ALA A 48 21.73 5.93 3.37
N THR A 49 22.12 4.81 2.78
CA THR A 49 23.26 4.04 3.23
C THR A 49 24.56 4.83 3.20
N GLU A 50 24.82 5.54 2.11
CA GLU A 50 25.96 6.44 1.97
C GLU A 50 25.92 7.55 3.01
N TRP A 51 24.78 8.18 3.20
CA TRP A 51 24.60 9.25 4.18
C TRP A 51 24.90 8.77 5.62
N PHE A 52 24.37 7.60 6.02
CA PHE A 52 24.61 7.04 7.33
C PHE A 52 26.07 6.64 7.53
N LYS A 53 26.75 6.09 6.53
CA LYS A 53 28.19 5.81 6.59
C LYS A 53 29.00 7.09 6.75
N ASN A 54 28.72 8.11 5.95
CA ASN A 54 29.37 9.41 6.06
C ASN A 54 29.11 10.07 7.44
N LEU A 55 27.93 9.90 8.02
CA LEU A 55 27.62 10.40 9.36
C LEU A 55 28.51 9.72 10.43
N ILE A 56 28.70 8.41 10.35
CA ILE A 56 29.55 7.65 11.26
C ILE A 56 30.99 8.16 11.15
N ASP A 57 31.52 8.25 9.93
CA ASP A 57 32.89 8.65 9.67
C ASP A 57 33.17 10.11 10.09
N SER A 58 32.28 11.03 9.70
CA SER A 58 32.48 12.47 9.98
C SER A 58 32.35 12.83 11.46
N ASN A 59 31.61 12.05 12.25
CA ASN A 59 31.47 12.24 13.70
C ASN A 59 32.43 11.35 14.52
N ASN A 60 33.31 10.57 13.89
CA ASN A 60 34.19 9.60 14.55
C ASN A 60 33.43 8.73 15.55
N VAL A 61 32.27 8.18 15.12
CA VAL A 61 31.37 7.44 16.01
C VAL A 61 32.06 6.13 16.43
N PRO A 62 32.28 5.89 17.73
CA PRO A 62 32.94 4.66 18.19
C PRO A 62 32.16 3.40 17.80
N ASP A 63 32.85 2.27 17.61
CA ASP A 63 32.26 0.97 17.27
C ASP A 63 31.16 0.51 18.25
N MET A 64 31.25 0.95 19.52
CA MET A 64 30.20 0.65 20.53
C MET A 64 28.94 1.52 20.41
N ASP A 65 28.98 2.54 19.58
CA ASP A 65 27.89 3.51 19.41
C ASP A 65 27.20 3.39 18.03
N HIS A 66 27.64 2.44 17.19
CA HIS A 66 26.96 2.14 15.95
C HIS A 66 26.95 0.64 15.62
N PHE A 67 25.98 0.23 14.80
CA PHE A 67 25.87 -1.10 14.23
C PHE A 67 25.47 -1.00 12.76
N ILE A 68 26.19 -1.74 11.93
CA ILE A 68 25.83 -1.97 10.55
C ILE A 68 25.57 -3.47 10.43
N TRP A 69 24.38 -3.84 10.03
CA TRP A 69 24.00 -5.22 9.83
C TRP A 69 23.60 -5.46 8.40
N GLU A 70 24.26 -6.41 7.76
CA GLU A 70 23.90 -6.95 6.46
C GLU A 70 23.45 -8.40 6.68
N ASP A 71 22.16 -8.69 6.51
CA ASP A 71 21.67 -10.06 6.55
C ASP A 71 21.49 -10.58 5.11
N ILE A 72 22.13 -11.73 4.84
CA ILE A 72 22.01 -12.45 3.58
C ILE A 72 21.00 -13.58 3.82
N GLN A 73 19.75 -13.28 4.05
CA GLN A 73 18.71 -14.30 4.09
C GLN A 73 18.06 -14.47 2.71
N HIS A 74 18.15 -15.69 2.23
CA HIS A 74 17.44 -16.35 1.14
C HIS A 74 16.41 -15.53 0.37
N TYR A 75 16.65 -15.42 -0.94
CA TYR A 75 15.86 -14.79 -2.01
C TYR A 75 16.08 -13.27 -2.21
N SER A 76 17.14 -12.96 -2.91
CA SER A 76 17.37 -11.78 -3.77
C SER A 76 17.52 -10.38 -3.15
N ASP A 77 17.15 -10.09 -1.93
CA ASP A 77 17.29 -8.73 -1.38
C ASP A 77 18.09 -8.74 -0.06
N LYS A 78 19.16 -7.95 -0.03
CA LYS A 78 19.99 -7.73 1.16
C LYS A 78 19.17 -6.97 2.19
N ASP A 79 18.91 -7.55 3.35
CA ASP A 79 18.41 -6.81 4.50
C ASP A 79 19.55 -6.00 5.11
N TYR A 80 19.43 -4.69 5.11
CA TYR A 80 20.47 -3.79 5.57
C TYR A 80 19.91 -2.86 6.65
N LYS A 81 20.54 -2.86 7.82
CA LYS A 81 20.13 -2.05 8.96
C LYS A 81 21.32 -1.31 9.54
N ILE A 82 21.12 -0.03 9.84
CA ILE A 82 22.13 0.81 10.47
C ILE A 82 21.52 1.43 11.71
N CYS A 83 22.20 1.31 12.85
CA CYS A 83 21.84 2.02 14.08
C CYS A 83 23.06 2.82 14.56
N VAL A 84 22.86 4.11 14.82
CA VAL A 84 23.94 5.04 15.22
C VAL A 84 23.49 5.83 16.43
N TYR A 85 24.34 5.89 17.46
CA TYR A 85 24.16 6.79 18.60
C TYR A 85 25.14 7.96 18.52
N LEU A 86 24.63 9.16 18.37
CA LEU A 86 25.41 10.39 18.37
C LEU A 86 25.51 10.93 19.79
N ARG A 87 26.60 10.56 20.47
CA ARG A 87 26.81 10.82 21.91
C ARG A 87 26.70 12.30 22.28
N ASP A 88 27.35 13.16 21.52
CA ASP A 88 27.43 14.61 21.80
C ASP A 88 26.08 15.29 21.63
N TYR A 89 25.18 14.69 20.90
CA TYR A 89 23.85 15.22 20.60
C TYR A 89 22.72 14.49 21.32
N GLY A 90 23.00 13.34 21.94
CA GLY A 90 22.00 12.51 22.62
C GLY A 90 20.94 11.93 21.69
N LEU A 91 21.27 11.67 20.43
CA LEU A 91 20.36 11.17 19.39
C LEU A 91 20.71 9.75 19.01
N THR A 92 19.69 8.89 18.82
CA THR A 92 19.84 7.59 18.21
C THR A 92 19.13 7.58 16.87
N LEU A 93 19.85 7.24 15.81
CA LEU A 93 19.33 7.12 14.47
C LEU A 93 19.30 5.64 14.06
N TYR A 94 18.26 5.26 13.36
CA TYR A 94 18.09 3.91 12.84
C TYR A 94 17.58 3.98 11.41
N TYR A 95 18.17 3.16 10.55
CA TYR A 95 17.75 2.96 9.17
C TYR A 95 17.52 1.48 8.91
N GLU A 96 16.44 1.16 8.23
CA GLU A 96 16.07 -0.18 7.83
C GLU A 96 15.72 -0.23 6.34
N TYR A 97 16.47 -1.02 5.60
CA TYR A 97 16.33 -1.14 4.15
C TYR A 97 14.98 -1.73 3.74
N PHE A 98 14.57 -2.82 4.37
CA PHE A 98 13.35 -3.55 3.98
C PHE A 98 12.10 -2.67 4.06
N THR A 99 12.03 -1.81 5.06
CA THR A 99 10.92 -0.87 5.24
C THR A 99 11.18 0.49 4.60
N GLU A 100 12.39 0.70 4.01
CA GLU A 100 12.87 1.99 3.49
C GLU A 100 12.64 3.13 4.50
N SER A 101 12.78 2.81 5.79
CA SER A 101 12.41 3.72 6.87
C SER A 101 13.59 4.16 7.69
N TYR A 102 13.47 5.34 8.29
CA TYR A 102 14.37 5.79 9.33
C TYR A 102 13.63 6.21 10.59
N THR A 103 14.32 6.08 11.70
CA THR A 103 13.81 6.46 13.02
C THR A 103 14.86 7.30 13.73
N ILE A 104 14.44 8.40 14.35
CA ILE A 104 15.25 9.22 15.24
C ILE A 104 14.65 9.14 16.64
N CYS A 105 15.43 8.61 17.58
CA CYS A 105 15.07 8.62 19.00
C CYS A 105 15.76 9.79 19.70
N TYR A 106 15.04 10.55 20.51
CA TYR A 106 15.52 11.73 21.22
C TYR A 106 14.82 11.88 22.58
N ASP A 107 15.43 12.63 23.47
CA ASP A 107 14.88 12.94 24.79
C ASP A 107 15.05 14.43 25.14
N ARG A 108 14.68 14.84 26.37
CA ARG A 108 14.79 16.24 26.81
C ARG A 108 16.24 16.77 26.84
N GLY A 109 17.23 15.90 26.89
CA GLY A 109 18.64 16.26 26.88
C GLY A 109 19.28 16.18 25.49
N SER A 110 18.50 15.88 24.46
CA SER A 110 18.98 15.83 23.08
C SER A 110 19.09 17.23 22.46
N SER A 111 20.05 17.39 21.55
CA SER A 111 20.18 18.61 20.75
C SER A 111 19.06 18.68 19.71
N MET A 112 18.12 19.60 19.90
CA MET A 112 17.01 19.80 18.96
C MET A 112 17.47 20.46 17.66
N ASP A 113 18.50 21.29 17.68
CA ASP A 113 19.07 21.88 16.47
C ASP A 113 19.64 20.78 15.57
N LYS A 114 20.39 19.84 16.16
CA LYS A 114 20.95 18.69 15.42
C LYS A 114 19.87 17.72 14.96
N PHE A 115 18.81 17.55 15.75
CA PHE A 115 17.64 16.77 15.35
C PHE A 115 16.97 17.33 14.09
N GLU A 116 16.70 18.65 14.06
CA GLU A 116 16.06 19.29 12.90
C GLU A 116 16.99 19.32 11.67
N GLU A 117 18.30 19.52 11.86
CA GLU A 117 19.30 19.39 10.80
C GLU A 117 19.24 18.01 10.15
N ILE A 118 19.38 16.93 10.94
CA ILE A 118 19.36 15.55 10.48
C ILE A 118 18.02 15.23 9.80
N LYS A 119 16.91 15.62 10.39
CA LYS A 119 15.58 15.42 9.83
C LYS A 119 15.44 16.11 8.47
N SER A 120 15.97 17.33 8.33
CA SER A 120 15.98 18.06 7.06
C SER A 120 16.84 17.35 6.00
N GLU A 121 18.03 16.88 6.37
CA GLU A 121 18.92 16.16 5.45
C GLU A 121 18.29 14.84 4.99
N LEU A 122 17.80 14.02 5.90
CA LEU A 122 17.14 12.77 5.57
C LEU A 122 15.88 12.98 4.71
N SER A 123 15.16 14.10 4.92
CA SER A 123 14.00 14.40 4.09
C SER A 123 14.33 14.65 2.61
N LYS A 124 15.55 15.06 2.30
CA LYS A 124 16.06 15.28 0.93
C LYS A 124 16.44 13.95 0.25
N LEU A 125 16.69 12.91 1.04
CA LEU A 125 17.05 11.57 0.54
C LEU A 125 15.83 10.71 0.20
N LYS A 126 14.64 11.31 0.08
CA LYS A 126 13.43 10.55 -0.29
C LYS A 126 13.66 9.83 -1.61
N ALA A 127 13.32 8.54 -1.61
CA ALA A 127 13.20 7.78 -2.85
C ALA A 127 12.18 8.50 -3.73
N LYS A 128 12.53 8.71 -5.00
CA LYS A 128 11.49 9.02 -5.98
C LYS A 128 10.59 7.79 -6.01
N LYS A 129 9.37 7.90 -5.51
CA LYS A 129 8.35 6.87 -5.73
C LYS A 129 8.16 6.74 -7.24
N GLU A 130 8.84 5.80 -7.84
CA GLU A 130 8.80 5.62 -9.29
C GLU A 130 7.46 5.02 -9.74
N LYS A 131 6.84 4.20 -8.90
CA LYS A 131 5.56 3.50 -9.19
C LYS A 131 4.88 3.04 -7.92
N ALA A 132 3.56 2.87 -8.02
CA ALA A 132 2.77 2.22 -6.99
C ALA A 132 3.28 0.80 -6.69
N ARG A 133 3.19 0.40 -5.43
CA ARG A 133 3.37 -0.99 -5.00
C ARG A 133 2.00 -1.55 -4.64
N ILE A 134 1.81 -2.83 -4.87
CA ILE A 134 0.60 -3.53 -4.43
C ILE A 134 0.92 -4.38 -3.21
N GLY A 135 0.22 -4.12 -2.11
CA GLY A 135 0.34 -4.82 -0.85
C GLY A 135 -0.75 -5.86 -0.68
N PHE A 136 -0.38 -7.04 -0.21
CA PHE A 136 -1.32 -8.10 0.16
C PHE A 136 -1.26 -8.32 1.67
N ILE A 137 -2.42 -8.41 2.29
CA ILE A 137 -2.50 -8.72 3.72
C ILE A 137 -2.20 -10.19 3.94
N GLN A 138 -1.27 -10.46 4.84
CA GLN A 138 -0.85 -11.80 5.23
C GLN A 138 -0.95 -11.96 6.74
N ASN A 139 -1.32 -13.16 7.21
CA ASN A 139 -1.25 -13.51 8.61
C ASN A 139 0.07 -14.24 8.88
N LEU A 140 0.99 -13.58 9.56
CA LEU A 140 2.28 -14.14 9.92
C LEU A 140 2.35 -14.31 11.45
N ARG A 141 2.35 -15.57 11.90
CA ARG A 141 2.51 -15.93 13.33
C ARG A 141 1.49 -15.26 14.27
N GLY A 142 0.26 -15.02 13.77
CA GLY A 142 -0.83 -14.41 14.55
C GLY A 142 -0.93 -12.90 14.48
N SER A 143 -0.02 -12.22 13.77
CA SER A 143 -0.15 -10.80 13.42
C SER A 143 -0.45 -10.64 11.93
N ILE A 144 -1.21 -9.61 11.61
CA ILE A 144 -1.47 -9.24 10.21
C ILE A 144 -0.46 -8.20 9.75
N GLU A 145 0.10 -8.43 8.57
CA GLU A 145 1.11 -7.57 7.95
C GLU A 145 0.80 -7.35 6.48
N VAL A 146 1.34 -6.28 5.88
CA VAL A 146 1.22 -6.04 4.43
C VAL A 146 2.53 -6.36 3.74
N SER A 147 2.49 -7.32 2.81
CA SER A 147 3.62 -7.64 1.93
C SER A 147 3.48 -6.88 0.62
N PHE A 148 4.40 -5.94 0.34
CA PHE A 148 4.37 -5.12 -0.86
C PHE A 148 5.19 -5.72 -2.00
N HIS A 149 4.63 -5.67 -3.20
CA HIS A 149 5.25 -6.11 -4.44
C HIS A 149 5.24 -4.97 -5.47
N LYS A 150 6.28 -4.87 -6.30
CA LYS A 150 6.34 -3.91 -7.40
C LYS A 150 5.20 -4.17 -8.37
N PHE A 151 4.43 -3.15 -8.68
CA PHE A 151 3.37 -3.25 -9.67
C PHE A 151 3.98 -3.36 -11.08
N LYS A 152 3.60 -4.40 -11.83
CA LYS A 152 4.03 -4.53 -13.24
C LYS A 152 3.33 -3.46 -14.07
N LYS A 153 4.08 -2.82 -14.97
CA LYS A 153 3.50 -1.86 -15.91
C LYS A 153 2.32 -2.53 -16.63
N TYR A 154 1.16 -1.89 -16.53
CA TYR A 154 -0.03 -2.30 -17.25
C TYR A 154 -0.13 -1.49 -18.54
N ASP A 155 -0.52 -2.14 -19.62
CA ASP A 155 -0.80 -1.46 -20.89
C ASP A 155 -2.20 -0.83 -20.82
N ASN A 156 -2.25 0.49 -20.92
CA ASN A 156 -3.49 1.24 -20.78
C ASN A 156 -4.33 1.26 -22.07
N ASP A 157 -3.76 0.86 -23.21
CA ASP A 157 -4.37 1.02 -24.52
C ASP A 157 -5.73 0.36 -24.62
N LEU A 158 -5.92 -0.78 -23.95
CA LEU A 158 -7.21 -1.46 -23.92
C LEU A 158 -8.32 -0.61 -23.25
N ILE A 159 -8.00 0.09 -22.17
CA ILE A 159 -8.98 0.94 -21.47
C ILE A 159 -9.22 2.23 -22.25
N LEU A 160 -8.16 2.79 -22.85
CA LEU A 160 -8.24 4.00 -23.68
C LEU A 160 -9.02 3.77 -24.98
N ALA A 161 -9.15 2.52 -25.42
CA ALA A 161 -9.95 2.12 -26.58
C ALA A 161 -11.44 1.87 -26.25
N MET A 162 -11.83 1.92 -25.00
CA MET A 162 -13.24 1.83 -24.58
C MET A 162 -14.01 3.11 -24.92
N ASN A 163 -15.24 3.22 -24.48
CA ASN A 163 -16.05 4.41 -24.71
C ASN A 163 -15.53 5.63 -23.93
N GLU A 164 -15.93 6.80 -24.39
CA GLU A 164 -15.49 8.09 -23.85
C GLU A 164 -15.87 8.28 -22.36
N GLU A 165 -16.97 7.68 -21.92
CA GLU A 165 -17.43 7.74 -20.54
C GLU A 165 -16.41 7.07 -19.59
N VAL A 166 -15.96 5.86 -19.94
CA VAL A 166 -14.94 5.13 -19.15
C VAL A 166 -13.60 5.85 -19.16
N VAL A 167 -13.19 6.41 -20.32
CA VAL A 167 -11.93 7.17 -20.44
C VAL A 167 -11.99 8.45 -19.59
N SER A 168 -13.05 9.22 -19.68
CA SER A 168 -13.24 10.44 -18.88
C SER A 168 -13.30 10.13 -17.38
N PHE A 169 -13.99 9.04 -17.00
CA PHE A 169 -14.03 8.60 -15.61
C PHE A 169 -12.65 8.20 -15.09
N ARG A 170 -11.83 7.56 -15.93
CA ARG A 170 -10.46 7.20 -15.60
C ARG A 170 -9.60 8.43 -15.28
N GLU A 171 -9.68 9.47 -16.10
CA GLU A 171 -8.92 10.70 -15.88
C GLU A 171 -9.30 11.39 -14.57
N LYS A 172 -10.60 11.52 -14.30
CA LYS A 172 -11.11 12.07 -13.04
C LYS A 172 -10.68 11.24 -11.83
N THR A 173 -10.74 9.91 -11.95
CA THR A 173 -10.32 9.00 -10.89
C THR A 173 -8.82 9.16 -10.60
N LEU A 174 -7.98 9.26 -11.63
CA LEU A 174 -6.54 9.48 -11.49
C LEU A 174 -6.22 10.79 -10.77
N GLU A 175 -6.89 11.88 -11.13
CA GLU A 175 -6.72 13.19 -10.49
C GLU A 175 -7.02 13.09 -8.99
N MET A 176 -8.14 12.49 -8.62
CA MET A 176 -8.56 12.35 -7.23
C MET A 176 -7.66 11.41 -6.44
N LEU A 177 -7.20 10.32 -7.05
CA LEU A 177 -6.29 9.37 -6.38
C LEU A 177 -4.90 9.96 -6.15
N LYS A 178 -4.47 10.95 -6.92
CA LYS A 178 -3.20 11.68 -6.73
C LYS A 178 -3.28 12.73 -5.61
N SER A 179 -4.46 13.16 -5.22
CA SER A 179 -4.63 14.10 -4.10
C SER A 179 -4.18 13.46 -2.79
N GLU A 180 -3.39 14.17 -1.98
CA GLU A 180 -2.90 13.68 -0.68
C GLU A 180 -3.92 13.93 0.45
N ASP A 181 -4.83 14.87 0.27
CA ASP A 181 -5.73 15.34 1.33
C ASP A 181 -7.16 14.79 1.24
N GLU A 182 -7.47 14.05 0.19
CA GLU A 182 -8.81 13.53 -0.02
C GLU A 182 -8.95 12.07 0.40
N SER A 183 -10.11 11.75 0.96
CA SER A 183 -10.60 10.39 1.17
C SER A 183 -11.89 10.19 0.37
N GLY A 184 -12.28 8.96 0.10
CA GLY A 184 -13.53 8.68 -0.56
C GLY A 184 -13.63 7.29 -1.19
N LEU A 185 -14.80 7.03 -1.73
CA LEU A 185 -15.19 5.75 -2.29
C LEU A 185 -15.42 5.86 -3.80
N PHE A 186 -14.87 4.92 -4.55
CA PHE A 186 -15.12 4.69 -5.98
C PHE A 186 -15.79 3.34 -6.16
N LEU A 187 -16.88 3.31 -6.88
CA LEU A 187 -17.65 2.10 -7.15
C LEU A 187 -17.60 1.75 -8.65
N LEU A 188 -17.16 0.54 -8.96
CA LEU A 188 -17.08 0.02 -10.32
C LEU A 188 -18.02 -1.18 -10.44
N HIS A 189 -19.05 -1.10 -11.28
CA HIS A 189 -20.02 -2.19 -11.40
C HIS A 189 -20.25 -2.62 -12.85
N GLY A 190 -20.93 -3.74 -13.02
CA GLY A 190 -21.27 -4.30 -14.32
C GLY A 190 -20.93 -5.79 -14.43
N GLU A 191 -21.32 -6.40 -15.56
CA GLU A 191 -21.16 -7.84 -15.78
C GLU A 191 -19.70 -8.32 -15.61
N PRO A 192 -19.51 -9.61 -15.26
CA PRO A 192 -18.17 -10.18 -15.18
C PRO A 192 -17.43 -10.10 -16.53
N GLY A 193 -16.13 -9.75 -16.47
CA GLY A 193 -15.27 -9.70 -17.65
C GLY A 193 -15.42 -8.44 -18.51
N THR A 194 -16.12 -7.40 -18.07
CA THR A 194 -16.30 -6.13 -18.81
C THR A 194 -15.14 -5.15 -18.67
N GLY A 195 -14.15 -5.42 -17.79
CA GLY A 195 -12.92 -4.63 -17.71
C GLY A 195 -12.69 -3.89 -16.39
N LYS A 196 -13.49 -4.11 -15.34
CA LYS A 196 -13.32 -3.47 -14.01
C LYS A 196 -11.91 -3.60 -13.44
N THR A 197 -11.40 -4.84 -13.33
CA THR A 197 -10.02 -5.09 -12.87
C THR A 197 -8.97 -4.48 -13.81
N SER A 198 -9.21 -4.46 -15.12
CA SER A 198 -8.33 -3.83 -16.11
C SER A 198 -8.26 -2.32 -15.91
N PHE A 199 -9.40 -1.70 -15.62
CA PHE A 199 -9.48 -0.28 -15.28
C PHE A 199 -8.65 0.03 -14.02
N ILE A 200 -8.84 -0.73 -12.93
CA ILE A 200 -8.05 -0.57 -11.70
C ILE A 200 -6.56 -0.65 -12.00
N LYS A 201 -6.12 -1.67 -12.75
CA LYS A 201 -4.71 -1.82 -13.14
C LYS A 201 -4.20 -0.64 -13.96
N SER A 202 -5.02 -0.10 -14.87
CA SER A 202 -4.64 1.05 -15.69
C SER A 202 -4.45 2.32 -14.87
N VAL A 203 -5.26 2.50 -13.84
CA VAL A 203 -5.16 3.64 -12.91
C VAL A 203 -3.96 3.48 -12.00
N ILE A 204 -3.81 2.32 -11.34
CA ILE A 204 -2.71 2.04 -10.41
C ILE A 204 -1.35 2.18 -11.11
N GLY A 205 -1.25 1.75 -12.37
CA GLY A 205 -0.02 1.81 -13.16
C GLY A 205 0.56 3.22 -13.36
N GLU A 206 -0.24 4.26 -13.15
CA GLU A 206 0.16 5.68 -13.27
C GLU A 206 0.32 6.40 -11.92
N LEU A 207 0.13 5.68 -10.83
CA LEU A 207 0.25 6.22 -9.49
C LEU A 207 1.61 5.90 -8.88
N THR A 208 1.93 6.64 -7.84
CA THR A 208 3.08 6.39 -6.96
C THR A 208 2.64 6.00 -5.55
N THR A 209 1.33 6.06 -5.28
CA THR A 209 0.72 5.75 -3.98
C THR A 209 0.61 4.24 -3.80
N ASP A 210 0.93 3.76 -2.60
CA ASP A 210 0.79 2.35 -2.27
C ASP A 210 -0.68 1.91 -2.31
N VAL A 211 -0.90 0.73 -2.86
CA VAL A 211 -2.22 0.12 -3.00
C VAL A 211 -2.27 -1.13 -2.14
N ILE A 212 -3.27 -1.25 -1.29
CA ILE A 212 -3.48 -2.44 -0.45
C ILE A 212 -4.70 -3.19 -1.00
N TYR A 213 -4.47 -4.43 -1.42
CA TYR A 213 -5.53 -5.32 -1.86
C TYR A 213 -6.15 -6.03 -0.66
N LEU A 214 -7.46 -5.85 -0.51
CA LEU A 214 -8.27 -6.48 0.52
C LEU A 214 -9.18 -7.54 -0.11
N THR A 215 -9.14 -8.75 0.42
CA THR A 215 -10.17 -9.74 0.11
C THR A 215 -11.49 -9.34 0.80
N PRO A 216 -12.67 -9.75 0.27
CA PRO A 216 -13.95 -9.44 0.90
C PRO A 216 -14.01 -9.82 2.39
N GLY A 217 -13.41 -10.93 2.80
CA GLY A 217 -13.36 -11.36 4.21
C GLY A 217 -12.63 -10.38 5.13
N TYR A 218 -11.55 -9.74 4.67
CA TYR A 218 -10.90 -8.65 5.42
C TYR A 218 -11.74 -7.37 5.39
N ALA A 219 -12.43 -7.10 4.28
CA ALA A 219 -13.27 -5.93 4.15
C ALA A 219 -14.47 -5.95 5.12
N GLU A 220 -15.01 -7.12 5.44
CA GLU A 220 -16.04 -7.28 6.47
C GLU A 220 -15.53 -6.90 7.88
N SER A 221 -14.23 -7.00 8.11
CA SER A 221 -13.56 -6.74 9.37
C SER A 221 -12.76 -5.42 9.40
N LEU A 222 -13.07 -4.46 8.53
CA LEU A 222 -12.32 -3.19 8.36
C LEU A 222 -12.15 -2.37 9.63
N THR A 223 -13.06 -2.50 10.59
CA THR A 223 -12.98 -1.80 11.89
C THR A 223 -12.43 -2.67 13.01
N SER A 224 -11.95 -3.88 12.72
CA SER A 224 -11.24 -4.65 13.74
C SER A 224 -10.00 -3.87 14.20
N PRO A 225 -9.68 -3.90 15.50
CA PRO A 225 -8.53 -3.15 16.04
C PRO A 225 -7.22 -3.49 15.33
N GLU A 226 -7.05 -4.75 14.95
CA GLU A 226 -5.85 -5.25 14.27
C GLU A 226 -5.73 -4.67 12.87
N LEU A 227 -6.80 -4.68 12.07
CA LEU A 227 -6.78 -4.17 10.70
C LEU A 227 -6.72 -2.64 10.68
N LEU A 228 -7.43 -1.98 11.58
CA LEU A 228 -7.36 -0.53 11.72
C LEU A 228 -5.94 -0.09 12.10
N SER A 229 -5.31 -0.78 13.07
CA SER A 229 -3.91 -0.53 13.46
C SER A 229 -2.96 -0.70 12.27
N LEU A 230 -3.15 -1.75 11.47
CA LEU A 230 -2.38 -1.96 10.26
C LEU A 230 -2.55 -0.81 9.26
N LEU A 231 -3.77 -0.36 9.00
CA LEU A 231 -4.04 0.74 8.07
C LEU A 231 -3.48 2.09 8.54
N MET A 232 -3.38 2.30 9.87
CA MET A 232 -2.74 3.49 10.43
C MET A 232 -1.24 3.60 10.08
N ASP A 233 -0.59 2.50 9.75
CA ASP A 233 0.79 2.51 9.26
C ASP A 233 0.92 2.95 7.79
N TYR A 234 -0.21 3.00 7.05
CA TYR A 234 -0.27 3.31 5.62
C TYR A 234 -1.27 4.42 5.29
N PRO A 235 -1.17 5.61 5.92
CA PRO A 235 -2.07 6.72 5.61
C PRO A 235 -1.92 7.16 4.14
N GLY A 236 -3.02 7.57 3.53
CA GLY A 236 -3.07 7.99 2.14
C GLY A 236 -3.03 6.85 1.11
N SER A 237 -2.96 5.59 1.56
CA SER A 237 -2.98 4.43 0.65
C SER A 237 -4.33 4.27 -0.04
N ILE A 238 -4.33 3.49 -1.12
CA ILE A 238 -5.53 3.13 -1.87
C ILE A 238 -5.90 1.70 -1.49
N LEU A 239 -7.11 1.50 -0.99
CA LEU A 239 -7.65 0.17 -0.74
C LEU A 239 -8.42 -0.31 -1.96
N VAL A 240 -8.14 -1.52 -2.44
CA VAL A 240 -8.88 -2.18 -3.52
C VAL A 240 -9.59 -3.39 -2.97
N ILE A 241 -10.91 -3.44 -3.16
CA ILE A 241 -11.76 -4.56 -2.76
C ILE A 241 -12.46 -5.04 -4.02
N GLU A 242 -12.04 -6.18 -4.57
CA GLU A 242 -12.73 -6.80 -5.70
C GLU A 242 -13.81 -7.78 -5.22
N ASP A 243 -14.88 -7.91 -6.03
CA ASP A 243 -16.05 -8.75 -5.75
C ASP A 243 -16.65 -8.43 -4.36
N ALA A 244 -16.88 -7.13 -4.13
CA ALA A 244 -17.26 -6.58 -2.83
C ALA A 244 -18.78 -6.69 -2.55
N GLU A 245 -19.51 -7.58 -3.21
CA GLU A 245 -20.96 -7.73 -3.06
C GLU A 245 -21.37 -7.89 -1.60
N SER A 246 -20.69 -8.76 -0.85
CA SER A 246 -20.97 -8.99 0.57
C SER A 246 -20.76 -7.77 1.46
N VAL A 247 -19.94 -6.82 1.01
CA VAL A 247 -19.55 -5.62 1.77
C VAL A 247 -20.48 -4.44 1.50
N ILE A 248 -21.04 -4.35 0.28
CA ILE A 248 -21.75 -3.16 -0.21
C ILE A 248 -23.26 -3.33 -0.41
N MET A 249 -23.75 -4.59 -0.38
CA MET A 249 -25.18 -4.87 -0.55
C MET A 249 -26.02 -4.31 0.59
N GLN A 250 -27.29 -4.03 0.28
CA GLN A 250 -28.28 -3.57 1.27
C GLN A 250 -28.30 -4.48 2.50
N ARG A 251 -28.47 -3.84 3.66
CA ARG A 251 -28.47 -4.49 4.97
C ARG A 251 -29.59 -5.54 5.03
N GLN A 252 -29.24 -6.79 4.82
CA GLN A 252 -29.97 -7.91 5.35
C GLN A 252 -29.52 -8.10 6.81
N ALA A 253 -30.39 -8.63 7.67
CA ALA A 253 -30.22 -8.60 9.14
C ALA A 253 -28.84 -9.01 9.71
N ASP A 254 -28.02 -9.73 8.93
CA ASP A 254 -26.72 -10.24 9.33
C ASP A 254 -25.51 -9.42 8.79
N ASN A 255 -25.68 -8.51 7.78
CA ASN A 255 -24.58 -7.77 7.12
C ASN A 255 -24.45 -6.29 7.51
N SER A 256 -25.10 -5.87 8.58
CA SER A 256 -25.13 -4.45 9.00
C SER A 256 -23.75 -3.84 9.32
N ASN A 257 -22.75 -4.65 9.59
CA ASN A 257 -21.45 -4.18 10.05
C ASN A 257 -20.51 -3.77 8.89
N ALA A 258 -20.49 -4.51 7.79
CA ALA A 258 -19.53 -4.29 6.70
C ALA A 258 -19.71 -2.92 6.01
N VAL A 259 -20.94 -2.56 5.66
CA VAL A 259 -21.27 -1.23 5.12
C VAL A 259 -20.91 -0.12 6.11
N SER A 260 -21.27 -0.31 7.39
CA SER A 260 -20.96 0.68 8.44
C SER A 260 -19.46 0.85 8.62
N ASN A 261 -18.69 -0.24 8.51
CA ASN A 261 -17.24 -0.23 8.59
C ASN A 261 -16.62 0.56 7.43
N LEU A 262 -17.09 0.34 6.21
CA LEU A 262 -16.65 1.07 5.04
C LEU A 262 -16.97 2.57 5.15
N LEU A 263 -18.17 2.89 5.64
CA LEU A 263 -18.60 4.27 5.88
C LEU A 263 -17.72 4.99 6.90
N ASN A 264 -17.34 4.31 7.98
CA ASN A 264 -16.49 4.89 9.02
C ASN A 264 -15.09 5.22 8.51
N LEU A 265 -14.56 4.49 7.52
CA LEU A 265 -13.26 4.76 6.91
C LEU A 265 -13.30 5.85 5.85
N THR A 266 -14.46 6.12 5.26
CA THR A 266 -14.62 7.15 4.21
C THR A 266 -15.16 8.46 4.73
N ASP A 267 -15.73 8.46 5.95
CA ASP A 267 -16.33 9.63 6.58
C ASP A 267 -16.24 9.49 8.10
N GLY A 268 -15.66 10.48 8.77
CA GLY A 268 -15.48 10.50 10.22
C GLY A 268 -14.02 10.59 10.65
N PHE A 269 -13.77 10.50 11.94
CA PHE A 269 -12.43 10.66 12.52
C PHE A 269 -11.33 9.78 11.88
N PRO A 270 -11.56 8.49 11.57
CA PRO A 270 -10.55 7.70 10.88
C PRO A 270 -10.26 8.22 9.46
N ALA A 271 -11.27 8.70 8.73
CA ALA A 271 -11.10 9.23 7.38
C ALA A 271 -10.19 10.44 7.34
N ASP A 272 -10.33 11.35 8.30
CA ASP A 272 -9.51 12.56 8.40
C ASP A 272 -8.03 12.28 8.63
N TYR A 273 -7.73 11.21 9.37
CA TYR A 273 -6.36 10.80 9.66
C TYR A 273 -5.77 9.90 8.56
N LEU A 274 -6.53 8.89 8.16
CA LEU A 274 -6.06 7.85 7.26
C LEU A 274 -6.00 8.32 5.80
N LYS A 275 -6.85 9.26 5.39
CA LYS A 275 -6.94 9.78 4.01
C LYS A 275 -7.03 8.66 2.97
N LEU A 276 -7.75 7.58 3.31
CA LEU A 276 -7.86 6.39 2.45
C LEU A 276 -8.79 6.66 1.27
N LYS A 277 -8.41 6.15 0.12
CA LYS A 277 -9.23 6.09 -1.07
C LYS A 277 -9.58 4.62 -1.32
N ILE A 278 -10.87 4.33 -1.43
CA ILE A 278 -11.35 2.94 -1.52
C ILE A 278 -11.97 2.72 -2.89
N ILE A 279 -11.52 1.69 -3.59
CA ILE A 279 -12.09 1.27 -4.87
C ILE A 279 -12.73 -0.09 -4.67
N CYS A 280 -14.05 -0.18 -4.88
CA CYS A 280 -14.79 -1.44 -4.81
C CYS A 280 -15.28 -1.84 -6.19
N THR A 281 -15.14 -3.13 -6.54
CA THR A 281 -15.80 -3.71 -7.72
C THR A 281 -16.91 -4.67 -7.32
N PHE A 282 -17.95 -4.74 -8.13
CA PHE A 282 -19.06 -5.67 -7.94
C PHE A 282 -19.78 -5.98 -9.26
N ASN A 283 -20.53 -7.08 -9.28
CA ASN A 283 -21.19 -7.61 -10.48
C ASN A 283 -22.72 -7.49 -10.43
N THR A 284 -23.24 -6.75 -9.45
CA THR A 284 -24.69 -6.53 -9.26
C THR A 284 -25.10 -5.12 -9.69
N ASP A 285 -26.40 -4.90 -9.81
CA ASP A 285 -26.97 -3.60 -10.14
C ASP A 285 -26.92 -2.64 -8.94
N LEU A 286 -26.92 -1.34 -9.24
CA LEU A 286 -26.87 -0.26 -8.25
C LEU A 286 -28.03 -0.29 -7.26
N GLU A 287 -29.18 -0.81 -7.68
CA GLU A 287 -30.39 -0.90 -6.83
C GLU A 287 -30.18 -1.78 -5.60
N ASN A 288 -29.21 -2.68 -5.65
CA ASN A 288 -28.87 -3.59 -4.56
C ASN A 288 -27.82 -3.01 -3.58
N ILE A 289 -27.26 -1.82 -3.87
CA ILE A 289 -26.24 -1.20 -3.03
C ILE A 289 -26.92 -0.41 -1.90
N ASP A 290 -26.30 -0.44 -0.71
CA ASP A 290 -26.76 0.38 0.41
C ASP A 290 -26.67 1.88 0.05
N SER A 291 -27.79 2.55 0.10
CA SER A 291 -27.91 3.96 -0.27
C SER A 291 -27.02 4.89 0.57
N ALA A 292 -26.55 4.47 1.74
CA ALA A 292 -25.64 5.23 2.56
C ALA A 292 -24.24 5.39 1.92
N LEU A 293 -23.84 4.46 1.03
CA LEU A 293 -22.60 4.54 0.27
C LEU A 293 -22.70 5.55 -0.89
N LEU A 294 -23.89 5.80 -1.37
CA LEU A 294 -24.16 6.68 -2.52
C LEU A 294 -24.29 8.16 -2.14
N ARG A 295 -24.16 8.51 -0.85
CA ARG A 295 -24.30 9.91 -0.38
C ARG A 295 -23.15 10.78 -0.87
N GLU A 296 -23.50 12.03 -1.22
CA GLU A 296 -22.53 13.07 -1.55
C GLU A 296 -21.51 13.26 -0.41
N GLY A 297 -20.28 13.56 -0.78
CA GLY A 297 -19.13 13.68 0.13
C GLY A 297 -18.36 12.37 0.32
N ARG A 298 -19.02 11.21 0.33
CA ARG A 298 -18.40 9.88 0.48
C ARG A 298 -18.08 9.26 -0.86
N LEU A 299 -19.09 9.19 -1.73
CA LEU A 299 -18.94 8.68 -3.09
C LEU A 299 -18.27 9.75 -3.95
N LYS A 300 -17.07 9.42 -4.44
CA LYS A 300 -16.29 10.27 -5.33
C LYS A 300 -16.49 9.91 -6.79
N GLY A 301 -16.89 8.69 -7.07
CA GLY A 301 -17.19 8.27 -8.43
C GLY A 301 -17.85 6.90 -8.50
N ILE A 302 -18.66 6.73 -9.52
CA ILE A 302 -19.32 5.48 -9.86
C ILE A 302 -19.27 5.27 -11.37
N GLN A 303 -18.93 4.07 -11.81
CA GLN A 303 -18.86 3.72 -13.22
C GLN A 303 -19.45 2.35 -13.49
N GLU A 304 -20.38 2.32 -14.45
CA GLU A 304 -20.86 1.08 -15.02
C GLU A 304 -19.97 0.60 -16.17
N PHE A 305 -19.58 -0.66 -16.13
CA PHE A 305 -18.81 -1.33 -17.18
C PHE A 305 -19.73 -2.24 -17.97
N LYS A 306 -20.16 -1.78 -19.15
CA LYS A 306 -21.02 -2.52 -20.06
C LYS A 306 -20.22 -3.43 -20.98
N PRO A 307 -20.86 -4.46 -21.60
CA PRO A 307 -20.28 -5.15 -22.73
C PRO A 307 -19.91 -4.16 -23.86
N LEU A 308 -18.83 -4.41 -24.56
CA LEU A 308 -18.31 -3.56 -25.62
C LEU A 308 -19.26 -3.51 -26.81
N THR A 309 -19.43 -2.32 -27.36
CA THR A 309 -20.17 -2.09 -28.62
C THR A 309 -19.33 -2.58 -29.83
N ALA A 310 -19.94 -2.66 -31.00
CA ALA A 310 -19.26 -3.06 -32.23
C ALA A 310 -18.05 -2.17 -32.53
N ASP A 311 -18.17 -0.84 -32.35
CA ASP A 311 -17.08 0.11 -32.59
C ASP A 311 -15.92 -0.05 -31.58
N GLU A 312 -16.23 -0.35 -30.33
CA GLU A 312 -15.21 -0.65 -29.31
C GLU A 312 -14.51 -1.98 -29.58
N ILE A 313 -15.27 -3.01 -30.01
CA ILE A 313 -14.71 -4.29 -30.42
C ILE A 313 -13.73 -4.11 -31.56
N GLU A 314 -14.09 -3.32 -32.58
CA GLU A 314 -13.21 -3.03 -33.72
C GLU A 314 -11.92 -2.33 -33.28
N ARG A 315 -12.02 -1.26 -32.47
CA ARG A 315 -10.85 -0.53 -31.95
C ARG A 315 -9.92 -1.45 -31.14
N ILE A 316 -10.48 -2.21 -30.21
CA ILE A 316 -9.72 -3.11 -29.34
C ILE A 316 -9.11 -4.27 -30.15
N SER A 317 -9.84 -4.80 -31.14
CA SER A 317 -9.35 -5.85 -32.02
C SER A 317 -8.13 -5.40 -32.84
N LYS A 318 -8.16 -4.17 -33.36
CA LYS A 318 -7.01 -3.57 -34.08
C LYS A 318 -5.80 -3.43 -33.15
N LEU A 319 -5.98 -2.97 -31.90
CA LEU A 319 -4.91 -2.91 -30.91
C LEU A 319 -4.29 -4.26 -30.61
N LEU A 320 -5.11 -5.30 -30.58
CA LEU A 320 -4.65 -6.66 -30.34
C LEU A 320 -4.07 -7.33 -31.60
N GLY A 321 -4.03 -6.62 -32.76
CA GLY A 321 -3.56 -7.17 -34.04
C GLY A 321 -4.48 -8.29 -34.56
N ARG A 322 -5.78 -8.15 -34.42
CA ARG A 322 -6.79 -9.17 -34.71
C ARG A 322 -7.95 -8.62 -35.50
N ASP A 323 -8.67 -9.52 -36.13
CA ASP A 323 -9.91 -9.24 -36.83
C ASP A 323 -11.06 -9.96 -36.15
N ILE A 324 -11.76 -9.23 -35.26
CA ILE A 324 -12.88 -9.73 -34.51
C ILE A 324 -14.08 -8.87 -34.86
N GLU A 325 -15.01 -9.45 -35.61
CA GLU A 325 -16.28 -8.81 -35.92
C GLU A 325 -17.39 -9.45 -35.07
N SER A 326 -18.27 -8.62 -34.55
CA SER A 326 -19.44 -9.08 -33.81
C SER A 326 -20.57 -8.05 -33.86
N ASP A 327 -21.71 -8.48 -34.33
CA ASP A 327 -22.95 -7.67 -34.31
C ASP A 327 -23.58 -7.59 -32.91
N LYS A 328 -23.07 -8.39 -31.96
CA LYS A 328 -23.57 -8.44 -30.58
C LYS A 328 -22.53 -7.89 -29.61
N PRO A 329 -22.95 -7.18 -28.57
CA PRO A 329 -22.03 -6.74 -27.52
C PRO A 329 -21.28 -7.93 -26.90
N LEU A 330 -19.97 -7.73 -26.70
CA LEU A 330 -19.08 -8.74 -26.09
C LEU A 330 -18.40 -8.16 -24.87
N SER A 331 -18.19 -9.00 -23.83
CA SER A 331 -17.33 -8.57 -22.72
C SER A 331 -15.88 -8.43 -23.20
N LEU A 332 -15.11 -7.50 -22.58
CA LEU A 332 -13.68 -7.31 -22.86
C LEU A 332 -12.91 -8.62 -22.77
N ALA A 333 -13.22 -9.45 -21.78
CA ALA A 333 -12.61 -10.77 -21.60
C ALA A 333 -12.86 -11.69 -22.79
N LYS A 334 -14.06 -11.67 -23.40
CA LYS A 334 -14.36 -12.46 -24.59
C LYS A 334 -13.52 -11.99 -25.79
N VAL A 335 -13.41 -10.67 -26.01
CA VAL A 335 -12.59 -10.10 -27.08
C VAL A 335 -11.12 -10.46 -26.88
N CYS A 336 -10.60 -10.35 -25.66
CA CYS A 336 -9.23 -10.73 -25.34
C CYS A 336 -8.97 -12.23 -25.46
N ASN A 337 -9.92 -13.10 -25.11
CA ASN A 337 -9.76 -14.55 -25.06
C ASN A 337 -10.11 -15.28 -26.37
N GLN A 338 -10.91 -14.70 -27.26
CA GLN A 338 -11.17 -15.28 -28.59
C GLN A 338 -9.90 -15.57 -29.38
N SER A 339 -8.80 -14.92 -29.00
CA SER A 339 -7.48 -15.13 -29.54
C SER A 339 -6.75 -16.39 -29.13
N LEU A 340 -7.13 -17.01 -28.01
CA LEU A 340 -6.41 -18.17 -27.48
C LEU A 340 -6.85 -19.50 -28.10
N GLY A 341 -7.73 -19.46 -29.14
CA GLY A 341 -8.13 -20.64 -29.84
C GLY A 341 -8.79 -21.74 -28.96
N LEU A 342 -9.27 -21.37 -27.78
CA LEU A 342 -10.04 -22.26 -26.91
C LEU A 342 -11.43 -22.50 -27.55
N LYS A 343 -11.45 -23.25 -28.66
CA LYS A 343 -12.68 -23.91 -29.07
C LYS A 343 -13.15 -24.74 -27.87
N LYS A 344 -14.31 -24.36 -27.31
CA LYS A 344 -15.03 -25.25 -26.43
C LYS A 344 -15.12 -26.59 -27.17
N LYS A 345 -14.39 -27.61 -26.75
CA LYS A 345 -14.76 -28.99 -27.03
C LYS A 345 -16.14 -29.17 -26.41
N THR A 346 -17.18 -29.02 -27.22
CA THR A 346 -18.45 -29.63 -26.96
C THR A 346 -18.15 -31.12 -26.91
N ALA A 347 -18.00 -31.68 -25.72
CA ALA A 347 -18.05 -33.11 -25.51
C ALA A 347 -19.46 -33.50 -25.90
N GLY A 348 -19.57 -33.99 -27.10
CA GLY A 348 -20.72 -34.81 -27.51
C GLY A 348 -20.71 -36.04 -26.58
N ILE A 349 -21.65 -36.09 -25.67
CA ILE A 349 -22.04 -37.34 -25.02
C ILE A 349 -22.69 -38.15 -26.12
N GLY A 350 -21.93 -39.01 -26.75
CA GLY A 350 -22.44 -40.11 -27.55
C GLY A 350 -22.72 -41.29 -26.63
N PHE A 351 -23.87 -41.87 -26.75
CA PHE A 351 -24.41 -43.06 -26.07
C PHE A 351 -23.46 -44.23 -26.08
#